data_a38fc02047ec2e69884a3fc0adb8bb7a
#
_entry.id   a38fc02047ec2e69884a3fc0adb8bb7a
#
_cell.length_a   1.000
_cell.length_b   1.000
_cell.length_c   1.000
_cell.angle_alpha   90.00
_cell.angle_beta   90.00
_cell.angle_gamma   90.00
#
_symmetry.space_group_name_H-M   'P 1'
#
loop_
_entity.id
_entity.type
_entity.pdbx_description
1 polymer ?
#
loop_
_entity_poly.entity_id
_entity_poly.type
_entity_poly.pdbx_seq_one_letter_code
_entity_poly.pdbx_strand_id
1 'polypeptide(L)'
;MDSMAKIYLERAGNELLVADSLKKLSEDAKSREEFSLPQSTTFYSSVISHSYYAIFYSAKAILLTKGVKTSAPDVHKKTYEEFERVFVNSGILDMKLFEIYKKMVVRADALLQIFKDEKWKRGNFTYKTIPQANKEPADDSLKNAKIFVSNISKIIKK
;
A
#
# COMPACT_ATOMS: atom_id res chain seq x y z
N MET A 1 -15.61 -17.08 -2.06
CA MET A 1 -14.93 -15.81 -1.65
C MET A 1 -16.00 -14.84 -1.18
N ASP A 2 -15.77 -14.26 -0.03
CA ASP A 2 -16.64 -13.18 0.49
C ASP A 2 -16.72 -12.02 -0.53
N SER A 3 -17.93 -11.48 -0.74
CA SER A 3 -18.16 -10.40 -1.71
C SER A 3 -17.35 -9.13 -1.37
N MET A 4 -17.17 -8.84 -0.09
CA MET A 4 -16.35 -7.71 0.34
C MET A 4 -14.86 -7.95 0.12
N ALA A 5 -14.38 -9.18 0.29
CA ALA A 5 -12.99 -9.53 -0.05
C ALA A 5 -12.72 -9.30 -1.54
N LYS A 6 -13.67 -9.68 -2.40
CA LYS A 6 -13.57 -9.41 -3.84
C LYS A 6 -13.50 -7.91 -4.14
N ILE A 7 -14.38 -7.11 -3.52
CA ILE A 7 -14.37 -5.65 -3.67
C ILE A 7 -13.02 -5.05 -3.24
N TYR A 8 -12.46 -5.49 -2.12
CA TYR A 8 -11.16 -5.00 -1.67
C TYR A 8 -10.02 -5.41 -2.61
N LEU A 9 -10.06 -6.61 -3.20
CA LEU A 9 -9.06 -7.00 -4.22
C LEU A 9 -9.20 -6.15 -5.50
N GLU A 10 -10.41 -5.86 -5.93
CA GLU A 10 -10.66 -4.98 -7.07
C GLU A 10 -10.13 -3.56 -6.79
N ARG A 11 -10.37 -3.03 -5.59
CA ARG A 11 -9.82 -1.75 -5.16
C ARG A 11 -8.30 -1.76 -5.16
N ALA A 12 -7.68 -2.81 -4.63
CA ALA A 12 -6.22 -2.94 -4.64
C ALA A 12 -5.67 -2.92 -6.07
N GLY A 13 -6.31 -3.64 -6.99
CA GLY A 13 -5.95 -3.63 -8.41
C GLY A 13 -6.09 -2.24 -9.03
N ASN A 14 -7.19 -1.53 -8.73
CA ASN A 14 -7.41 -0.17 -9.22
C ASN A 14 -6.36 0.81 -8.69
N GLU A 15 -5.97 0.70 -7.43
CA GLU A 15 -4.90 1.53 -6.86
C GLU A 15 -3.56 1.31 -7.59
N LEU A 16 -3.24 0.07 -7.97
CA LEU A 16 -2.05 -0.21 -8.78
C LEU A 16 -2.13 0.41 -10.18
N LEU A 17 -3.29 0.36 -10.82
CA LEU A 17 -3.50 0.99 -12.14
C LEU A 17 -3.34 2.52 -12.05
N VAL A 18 -3.88 3.15 -11.02
CA VAL A 18 -3.69 4.58 -10.76
C VAL A 18 -2.20 4.89 -10.57
N ALA A 19 -1.50 4.12 -9.74
CA ALA A 19 -0.07 4.31 -9.51
C ALA A 19 0.76 4.17 -10.79
N ASP A 20 0.49 3.15 -11.60
CA ASP A 20 1.15 2.98 -12.90
C ASP A 20 0.89 4.16 -13.85
N SER A 21 -0.34 4.65 -13.90
CA SER A 21 -0.73 5.79 -14.74
C SER A 21 -0.03 7.08 -14.31
N LEU A 22 0.01 7.35 -13.01
CA LEU A 22 0.68 8.52 -12.45
C LEU A 22 2.20 8.45 -12.63
N LYS A 23 2.79 7.25 -12.53
CA LYS A 23 4.21 7.03 -12.83
C LYS A 23 4.50 7.35 -14.30
N LYS A 24 3.68 6.84 -15.23
CA LYS A 24 3.82 7.13 -16.66
C LYS A 24 3.72 8.62 -16.94
N LEU A 25 2.74 9.33 -16.40
CA LEU A 25 2.62 10.77 -16.54
C LEU A 25 3.83 11.52 -15.99
N SER A 26 4.44 11.01 -14.92
CA SER A 26 5.63 11.62 -14.31
C SER A 26 6.89 11.47 -15.15
N GLU A 27 6.98 10.42 -15.97
CA GLU A 27 8.21 10.03 -16.69
C GLU A 27 8.15 10.28 -18.20
N ASP A 28 6.95 10.32 -18.79
CA ASP A 28 6.76 10.40 -20.24
C ASP A 28 6.26 11.77 -20.68
N ALA A 29 7.11 12.54 -21.35
CA ALA A 29 6.80 13.89 -21.84
C ALA A 29 5.60 13.92 -22.79
N LYS A 30 5.48 12.92 -23.67
CA LYS A 30 4.37 12.83 -24.62
C LYS A 30 3.03 12.62 -23.90
N SER A 31 3.00 11.76 -22.88
CA SER A 31 1.80 11.55 -22.07
C SER A 31 1.39 12.84 -21.34
N ARG A 32 2.35 13.61 -20.80
CA ARG A 32 2.05 14.90 -20.17
C ARG A 32 1.45 15.90 -21.18
N GLU A 33 1.99 15.94 -22.38
CA GLU A 33 1.46 16.80 -23.45
C GLU A 33 0.01 16.42 -23.82
N GLU A 34 -0.27 15.14 -24.01
CA GLU A 34 -1.61 14.62 -24.31
C GLU A 34 -2.65 15.00 -23.24
N PHE A 35 -2.24 15.06 -21.96
CA PHE A 35 -3.10 15.49 -20.85
C PHE A 35 -3.02 16.98 -20.55
N SER A 36 -2.35 17.76 -21.38
CA SER A 36 -2.17 19.21 -21.19
C SER A 36 -1.52 19.56 -19.84
N LEU A 37 -0.61 18.73 -19.38
CA LEU A 37 0.13 18.97 -18.14
C LEU A 37 1.42 19.73 -18.39
N PRO A 38 1.85 20.61 -17.45
CA PRO A 38 3.18 21.22 -17.51
C PRO A 38 4.27 20.15 -17.61
N GLN A 39 5.33 20.40 -18.38
CA GLN A 39 6.39 19.42 -18.64
C GLN A 39 7.20 19.04 -17.37
N SER A 40 7.21 19.90 -16.36
CA SER A 40 7.86 19.64 -15.06
C SER A 40 7.00 18.84 -14.08
N THR A 41 5.78 18.46 -14.46
CA THR A 41 4.84 17.78 -13.57
C THR A 41 5.32 16.38 -13.21
N THR A 42 5.32 16.08 -11.91
CA THR A 42 5.55 14.72 -11.39
C THR A 42 4.51 14.38 -10.33
N PHE A 43 4.17 13.11 -10.21
CA PHE A 43 3.18 12.58 -9.26
C PHE A 43 3.76 11.50 -8.36
N TYR A 44 5.06 11.52 -8.08
CA TYR A 44 5.72 10.45 -7.34
C TYR A 44 5.19 10.24 -5.92
N SER A 45 4.79 11.32 -5.23
CA SER A 45 4.13 11.18 -3.92
C SER A 45 2.82 10.42 -4.02
N SER A 46 2.03 10.69 -5.05
CA SER A 46 0.77 9.96 -5.31
C SER A 46 1.01 8.52 -5.72
N VAL A 47 2.08 8.21 -6.47
CA VAL A 47 2.49 6.83 -6.77
C VAL A 47 2.75 6.06 -5.47
N ILE A 48 3.46 6.66 -4.53
CA ILE A 48 3.73 6.04 -3.21
C ILE A 48 2.42 5.82 -2.44
N SER A 49 1.56 6.81 -2.37
CA SER A 49 0.29 6.76 -1.64
C SER A 49 -0.64 5.68 -2.19
N HIS A 50 -0.82 5.63 -3.51
CA HIS A 50 -1.67 4.61 -4.15
C HIS A 50 -1.07 3.21 -4.03
N SER A 51 0.25 3.07 -4.09
CA SER A 51 0.94 1.80 -3.81
C SER A 51 0.66 1.30 -2.40
N TYR A 52 0.67 2.18 -1.41
CA TYR A 52 0.29 1.85 -0.04
C TYR A 52 -1.18 1.42 0.06
N TYR A 53 -2.11 2.17 -0.54
CA TYR A 53 -3.52 1.79 -0.50
C TYR A 53 -3.80 0.44 -1.16
N ALA A 54 -3.05 0.07 -2.20
CA ALA A 54 -3.14 -1.26 -2.79
C ALA A 54 -2.79 -2.36 -1.78
N ILE A 55 -1.73 -2.16 -1.00
CA ILE A 55 -1.34 -3.07 0.09
C ILE A 55 -2.44 -3.11 1.16
N PHE A 56 -2.90 -1.96 1.61
CA PHE A 56 -3.94 -1.83 2.64
C PHE A 56 -5.23 -2.58 2.26
N TYR A 57 -5.74 -2.37 1.05
CA TYR A 57 -6.95 -3.06 0.60
C TYR A 57 -6.76 -4.55 0.43
N SER A 58 -5.60 -5.01 -0.05
CA SER A 58 -5.33 -6.45 -0.13
C SER A 58 -5.18 -7.09 1.25
N ALA A 59 -4.59 -6.39 2.22
CA ALA A 59 -4.56 -6.84 3.61
C ALA A 59 -5.97 -6.97 4.20
N LYS A 60 -6.85 -5.99 3.95
CA LYS A 60 -8.27 -6.09 4.35
C LYS A 60 -8.96 -7.28 3.70
N ALA A 61 -8.69 -7.54 2.43
CA ALA A 61 -9.29 -8.66 1.70
C ALA A 61 -8.91 -10.01 2.31
N ILE A 62 -7.63 -10.23 2.60
CA ILE A 62 -7.19 -11.51 3.17
C ILE A 62 -7.66 -11.69 4.62
N LEU A 63 -7.76 -10.62 5.41
CA LEU A 63 -8.30 -10.66 6.77
C LEU A 63 -9.75 -11.16 6.77
N LEU A 64 -10.56 -10.77 5.80
CA LEU A 64 -11.94 -11.26 5.67
C LEU A 64 -12.02 -12.78 5.46
N THR A 65 -11.01 -13.41 4.87
CA THR A 65 -10.97 -14.88 4.75
C THR A 65 -10.88 -15.59 6.11
N LYS A 66 -10.49 -14.86 7.15
CA LYS A 66 -10.45 -15.32 8.54
C LYS A 66 -11.54 -14.69 9.41
N GLY A 67 -12.54 -14.05 8.78
CA GLY A 67 -13.63 -13.40 9.49
C GLY A 67 -13.24 -12.11 10.24
N VAL A 68 -12.06 -11.57 9.97
CA VAL A 68 -11.56 -10.37 10.64
C VAL A 68 -11.92 -9.13 9.83
N LYS A 69 -12.69 -8.23 10.44
CA LYS A 69 -13.06 -6.92 9.88
C LYS A 69 -12.39 -5.81 10.67
N THR A 70 -11.83 -4.85 9.96
CA THR A 70 -11.25 -3.65 10.58
C THR A 70 -11.98 -2.41 10.09
N SER A 71 -12.25 -1.48 11.01
CA SER A 71 -12.99 -0.25 10.75
C SER A 71 -12.51 0.90 11.62
N ALA A 72 -12.97 2.11 11.30
CA ALA A 72 -12.68 3.30 12.11
C ALA A 72 -13.10 3.12 13.59
N PRO A 73 -12.45 3.81 14.55
CA PRO A 73 -11.26 4.65 14.35
C PRO A 73 -9.98 3.83 14.13
N ASP A 74 -8.92 4.48 13.68
CA ASP A 74 -7.58 3.88 13.50
C ASP A 74 -7.56 2.65 12.60
N VAL A 75 -8.32 2.67 11.50
CA VAL A 75 -8.46 1.52 10.59
C VAL A 75 -7.11 1.05 10.03
N HIS A 76 -6.18 1.96 9.73
CA HIS A 76 -4.87 1.62 9.19
C HIS A 76 -4.02 0.86 10.21
N LYS A 77 -3.99 1.35 11.45
CA LYS A 77 -3.31 0.69 12.58
C LYS A 77 -3.90 -0.69 12.85
N LYS A 78 -5.23 -0.78 12.99
CA LYS A 78 -5.93 -2.05 13.24
C LYS A 78 -5.69 -3.07 12.14
N THR A 79 -5.72 -2.66 10.87
CA THR A 79 -5.48 -3.56 9.74
C THR A 79 -4.05 -4.09 9.76
N TYR A 80 -3.08 -3.25 10.03
CA TYR A 80 -1.68 -3.63 10.16
C TYR A 80 -1.45 -4.62 11.31
N GLU A 81 -1.97 -4.32 12.49
CA GLU A 81 -1.83 -5.18 13.67
C GLU A 81 -2.51 -6.54 13.47
N GLU A 82 -3.74 -6.56 12.93
CA GLU A 82 -4.47 -7.80 12.66
C GLU A 82 -3.79 -8.64 11.57
N PHE A 83 -3.24 -8.00 10.54
CA PHE A 83 -2.47 -8.70 9.52
C PHE A 83 -1.25 -9.40 10.11
N GLU A 84 -0.49 -8.72 10.97
CA GLU A 84 0.65 -9.30 11.68
C GLU A 84 0.20 -10.47 12.57
N ARG A 85 -0.82 -10.26 13.38
CA ARG A 85 -1.32 -11.27 14.32
C ARG A 85 -1.81 -12.53 13.62
N VAL A 86 -2.62 -12.37 12.57
CA VAL A 86 -3.33 -13.50 11.92
C VAL A 86 -2.45 -14.24 10.93
N PHE A 87 -1.59 -13.55 10.21
CA PHE A 87 -0.87 -14.14 9.08
C PHE A 87 0.64 -14.25 9.29
N VAL A 88 1.24 -13.33 10.02
CA VAL A 88 2.70 -13.28 10.22
C VAL A 88 3.10 -14.07 11.46
N ASN A 89 2.55 -13.74 12.63
CA ASN A 89 2.87 -14.41 13.88
C ASN A 89 2.43 -15.89 13.89
N SER A 90 1.39 -16.22 13.13
CA SER A 90 0.93 -17.60 12.93
C SER A 90 1.79 -18.42 11.97
N GLY A 91 2.70 -17.80 11.23
CA GLY A 91 3.53 -18.45 10.22
C GLY A 91 2.81 -18.77 8.90
N ILE A 92 1.58 -18.28 8.70
CA ILE A 92 0.81 -18.55 7.47
C ILE A 92 1.43 -17.82 6.26
N LEU A 93 1.93 -16.59 6.47
CA LEU A 93 2.59 -15.81 5.43
C LEU A 93 4.06 -15.56 5.75
N ASP A 94 4.84 -15.44 4.69
CA ASP A 94 6.26 -15.10 4.77
C ASP A 94 6.46 -13.72 5.40
N MET A 95 7.42 -13.61 6.30
CA MET A 95 7.87 -12.36 6.91
C MET A 95 8.23 -11.29 5.86
N LYS A 96 8.69 -11.69 4.67
CA LYS A 96 9.01 -10.77 3.57
C LYS A 96 7.83 -9.89 3.16
N LEU A 97 6.61 -10.44 3.14
CA LEU A 97 5.40 -9.67 2.82
C LEU A 97 5.11 -8.64 3.92
N PHE A 98 5.33 -9.00 5.16
CA PHE A 98 5.17 -8.08 6.28
C PHE A 98 6.22 -6.95 6.25
N GLU A 99 7.46 -7.25 5.90
CA GLU A 99 8.51 -6.24 5.72
C GLU A 99 8.15 -5.24 4.61
N ILE A 100 7.55 -5.71 3.51
CA ILE A 100 7.01 -4.83 2.47
C ILE A 100 5.93 -3.91 3.05
N TYR A 101 4.97 -4.44 3.78
CA TYR A 101 3.89 -3.67 4.41
C TYR A 101 4.46 -2.60 5.35
N LYS A 102 5.36 -3.01 6.24
CA LYS A 102 6.02 -2.14 7.21
C LYS A 102 6.77 -0.97 6.54
N LYS A 103 7.55 -1.25 5.51
CA LYS A 103 8.28 -0.24 4.74
C LYS A 103 7.32 0.75 4.08
N MET A 104 6.22 0.26 3.50
CA MET A 104 5.23 1.10 2.85
C MET A 104 4.44 1.95 3.83
N VAL A 105 4.18 1.46 5.04
CA VAL A 105 3.56 2.26 6.11
C VAL A 105 4.42 3.47 6.45
N VAL A 106 5.72 3.28 6.62
CA VAL A 106 6.64 4.39 6.93
C VAL A 106 6.59 5.48 5.85
N ARG A 107 6.65 5.07 4.58
CA ARG A 107 6.60 6.03 3.46
C ARG A 107 5.26 6.75 3.37
N ALA A 108 4.17 6.02 3.44
CA ALA A 108 2.83 6.58 3.30
C ALA A 108 2.44 7.44 4.51
N ASP A 109 2.83 7.06 5.72
CA ASP A 109 2.55 7.86 6.91
C ASP A 109 3.21 9.23 6.84
N ALA A 110 4.43 9.31 6.34
CA ALA A 110 5.12 10.57 6.13
C ALA A 110 4.39 11.51 5.16
N LEU A 111 3.63 10.96 4.20
CA LEU A 111 2.88 11.73 3.21
C LEU A 111 1.43 12.00 3.62
N LEU A 112 0.78 11.06 4.28
CA LEU A 112 -0.67 11.04 4.49
C LEU A 112 -1.07 11.17 5.96
N GLN A 113 -0.14 11.01 6.90
CA GLN A 113 -0.40 10.98 8.35
C GLN A 113 -1.53 9.99 8.73
N ILE A 114 -1.47 8.79 8.17
CA ILE A 114 -2.48 7.74 8.34
C ILE A 114 -2.42 7.06 9.71
N PHE A 115 -1.29 7.13 10.38
CA PHE A 115 -1.09 6.63 11.75
C PHE A 115 -0.95 7.83 12.69
N LYS A 116 -1.96 8.11 13.49
CA LYS A 116 -2.03 9.32 14.33
C LYS A 116 -1.40 9.13 15.71
N ASP A 117 -1.31 7.90 16.21
CA ASP A 117 -0.76 7.59 17.53
C ASP A 117 0.77 7.62 17.51
N GLU A 118 1.36 8.72 17.93
CA GLU A 118 2.82 8.92 17.96
C GLU A 118 3.54 7.93 18.88
N LYS A 119 2.94 7.58 20.00
CA LYS A 119 3.51 6.59 20.94
C LYS A 119 3.59 5.21 20.29
N TRP A 120 2.53 4.79 19.64
CA TRP A 120 2.48 3.51 18.92
C TRP A 120 3.47 3.49 17.75
N LYS A 121 3.57 4.58 16.96
CA LYS A 121 4.52 4.70 15.85
C LYS A 121 5.96 4.55 16.34
N ARG A 122 6.34 5.20 17.44
CA ARG A 122 7.68 5.11 18.01
C ARG A 122 8.05 3.70 18.46
N GLY A 123 7.08 2.91 18.92
CA GLY A 123 7.29 1.52 19.32
C GLY A 123 7.36 0.53 18.14
N ASN A 124 6.81 0.86 16.98
CA ASN A 124 6.63 -0.06 15.86
C ASN A 124 7.43 0.29 14.61
N PHE A 125 7.76 1.57 14.37
CA PHE A 125 8.43 2.02 13.16
C PHE A 125 9.64 2.89 13.47
N THR A 126 10.69 2.74 12.66
CA THR A 126 11.87 3.61 12.71
C THR A 126 11.82 4.59 11.55
N TYR A 127 11.56 5.85 11.85
CA TYR A 127 11.55 6.95 10.88
C TYR A 127 12.94 7.61 10.83
N LYS A 128 13.92 6.93 10.24
CA LYS A 128 15.30 7.46 10.16
C LYS A 128 15.46 8.60 9.15
N THR A 129 14.66 8.56 8.09
CA THR A 129 14.63 9.59 7.04
C THR A 129 13.19 9.78 6.58
N ILE A 130 12.81 11.04 6.32
CA ILE A 130 11.53 11.33 5.66
C ILE A 130 11.68 10.89 4.19
N PRO A 131 10.82 9.98 3.69
CA PRO A 131 10.88 9.55 2.31
C PRO A 131 10.70 10.76 1.38
N GLN A 132 11.64 10.96 0.47
CA GLN A 132 11.46 11.96 -0.57
C GLN A 132 10.47 11.43 -1.61
N ALA A 133 9.55 12.31 -2.04
CA ALA A 133 8.59 11.97 -3.07
C ALA A 133 9.21 12.09 -4.46
N ASN A 134 10.26 11.31 -4.72
CA ASN A 134 10.98 11.27 -5.99
C ASN A 134 10.83 9.90 -6.68
N LYS A 135 11.46 9.78 -7.84
CA LYS A 135 11.35 8.62 -8.72
C LYS A 135 11.72 7.30 -8.03
N GLU A 136 12.85 7.23 -7.35
CA GLU A 136 13.37 5.97 -6.80
C GLU A 136 12.47 5.37 -5.70
N PRO A 137 12.05 6.11 -4.65
CA PRO A 137 11.08 5.61 -3.69
C PRO A 137 9.73 5.26 -4.32
N ALA A 138 9.28 5.97 -5.34
CA ALA A 138 8.04 5.67 -6.05
C ALA A 138 8.14 4.35 -6.82
N ASP A 139 9.22 4.13 -7.55
CA ASP A 139 9.46 2.89 -8.29
C ASP A 139 9.52 1.68 -7.34
N ASP A 140 10.26 1.79 -6.25
CA ASP A 140 10.37 0.75 -5.24
C ASP A 140 9.02 0.45 -4.57
N SER A 141 8.26 1.48 -4.24
CA SER A 141 6.92 1.36 -3.65
C SER A 141 5.95 0.62 -4.57
N LEU A 142 5.91 1.00 -5.83
CA LEU A 142 5.02 0.36 -6.81
C LEU A 142 5.41 -1.10 -7.06
N LYS A 143 6.70 -1.40 -7.21
CA LYS A 143 7.20 -2.76 -7.36
C LYS A 143 6.81 -3.64 -6.17
N ASN A 144 7.04 -3.16 -4.96
CA ASN A 144 6.72 -3.87 -3.72
C ASN A 144 5.21 -4.08 -3.56
N ALA A 145 4.39 -3.08 -3.90
CA ALA A 145 2.94 -3.20 -3.87
C ALA A 145 2.44 -4.26 -4.84
N LYS A 146 2.97 -4.31 -6.05
CA LYS A 146 2.63 -5.35 -7.04
C LYS A 146 2.96 -6.76 -6.53
N ILE A 147 4.12 -6.94 -5.92
CA ILE A 147 4.53 -8.21 -5.30
C ILE A 147 3.55 -8.61 -4.20
N PHE A 148 3.24 -7.69 -3.28
CA PHE A 148 2.35 -7.92 -2.15
C PHE A 148 0.95 -8.31 -2.63
N VAL A 149 0.32 -7.49 -3.47
CA VAL A 149 -1.04 -7.71 -3.99
C VAL A 149 -1.12 -9.03 -4.77
N SER A 150 -0.13 -9.33 -5.60
CA SER A 150 -0.08 -10.59 -6.35
C SER A 150 -0.06 -11.82 -5.43
N ASN A 151 0.78 -11.80 -4.39
CA ASN A 151 0.87 -12.91 -3.44
C ASN A 151 -0.44 -13.10 -2.66
N ILE A 152 -1.00 -12.01 -2.13
CA ILE A 152 -2.27 -12.05 -1.41
C ILE A 152 -3.40 -12.57 -2.31
N SER A 153 -3.47 -12.07 -3.54
CA SER A 153 -4.49 -12.47 -4.52
C SER A 153 -4.45 -13.96 -4.84
N LYS A 154 -3.25 -14.52 -5.00
CA LYS A 154 -3.05 -15.97 -5.23
C LYS A 154 -3.54 -16.82 -4.06
N ILE A 155 -3.36 -16.34 -2.82
CA ILE A 155 -3.80 -17.06 -1.62
C ILE A 155 -5.32 -17.05 -1.52
N ILE A 156 -5.96 -15.91 -1.75
CA ILE A 156 -7.42 -15.75 -1.62
C ILE A 156 -8.16 -16.55 -2.71
N LYS A 157 -7.60 -16.66 -3.91
CA LYS A 157 -8.23 -17.35 -5.05
C LYS A 157 -8.06 -18.87 -5.05
N LYS A 158 -7.25 -19.42 -4.16
CA LYS A 158 -7.15 -20.87 -3.93
C LYS A 158 -8.33 -21.40 -3.11
#